data_0752e48a6274e6ac18841625ed2a1ac8
#
_entry.id   0752e48a6274e6ac18841625ed2a1ac8
#
_cell.length_a   1.000
_cell.length_b   1.000
_cell.length_c   1.000
_cell.angle_alpha   90.00
_cell.angle_beta   90.00
_cell.angle_gamma   90.00
#
_symmetry.space_group_name_H-M   'P 1'
#
loop_
_entity.id
_entity.type
_entity.pdbx_description
1 polymer ?
#
loop_
_entity_poly.entity_id
_entity_poly.type
_entity_poly.pdbx_seq_one_letter_code
_entity_poly.pdbx_strand_id
1 'polypeptide(L)'
;QSATLTITAQAIFPGIITNNANVTGSGYDVNLTNNHDNITITVPDCVILNVNKVAIGGVINITGGIKNVVAGEEVIYQVLVSNHGPSTAANVVLTDNYQTKDLTVVAYSLDNITWIPYTKGANINLGDMTSGSSILVYFKARVNASTRGIVHNVVNITTDTDDARGIFSAEEHVNVMANTTLKVDKTAEIKELNPGDTIHYIITVTAGGSSDSLNVVLKDILDSTLLDVNSTTYAVDGVNKGVWTGSLSLGKIATGNSVTVDIWAKVLSSADRDVFNLVNVTSDEHPEGNTSNVSVHVRIVDLAVDKL
;
A
#
# COMPACT_ATOMS: atom_id res chain seq x y z
N GLN A 1 -43.82 16.89 64.54
CA GLN A 1 -43.82 15.76 63.58
C GLN A 1 -43.06 16.18 62.35
N SER A 2 -42.28 15.28 61.74
CA SER A 2 -41.60 15.46 60.48
C SER A 2 -42.04 14.40 59.50
N ALA A 3 -42.02 14.71 58.18
CA ALA A 3 -42.27 13.76 57.13
C ALA A 3 -41.09 13.84 56.15
N THR A 4 -40.68 12.68 55.64
CA THR A 4 -39.61 12.59 54.63
C THR A 4 -40.18 12.12 53.31
N LEU A 5 -39.90 12.86 52.27
CA LEU A 5 -40.19 12.47 50.88
C LEU A 5 -38.88 12.17 50.15
N THR A 6 -38.78 10.97 49.59
CA THR A 6 -37.62 10.57 48.77
C THR A 6 -38.03 10.61 47.28
N ILE A 7 -37.25 11.34 46.46
CA ILE A 7 -37.44 11.43 45.03
C ILE A 7 -36.19 10.84 44.34
N THR A 8 -36.41 9.89 43.41
CA THR A 8 -35.35 9.33 42.59
C THR A 8 -35.53 9.87 41.16
N ALA A 9 -34.48 10.47 40.60
CA ALA A 9 -34.48 11.01 39.25
C ALA A 9 -33.22 10.60 38.51
N GLN A 10 -33.31 10.49 37.18
CA GLN A 10 -32.18 10.25 36.30
C GLN A 10 -31.82 11.55 35.59
N ALA A 11 -30.55 11.95 35.66
CA ALA A 11 -30.04 13.04 34.80
C ALA A 11 -29.89 12.53 33.36
N ILE A 12 -30.48 13.25 32.40
CA ILE A 12 -30.49 12.89 30.97
C ILE A 12 -29.63 13.81 30.11
N PHE A 13 -29.25 14.97 30.67
CA PHE A 13 -28.37 15.94 30.00
C PHE A 13 -27.29 16.42 30.96
N PRO A 14 -26.09 16.78 30.48
CA PRO A 14 -25.09 17.43 31.32
C PRO A 14 -25.49 18.86 31.67
N GLY A 15 -24.79 19.39 32.66
CA GLY A 15 -24.99 20.76 33.15
C GLY A 15 -25.39 20.83 34.61
N ILE A 16 -25.83 22.00 35.02
CA ILE A 16 -26.24 22.25 36.41
C ILE A 16 -27.75 22.03 36.53
N ILE A 17 -28.12 21.07 37.36
CA ILE A 17 -29.53 20.76 37.68
C ILE A 17 -29.83 21.25 39.09
N THR A 18 -30.85 22.12 39.23
CA THR A 18 -31.35 22.57 40.50
C THR A 18 -32.71 21.94 40.75
N ASN A 19 -32.84 21.20 41.83
CA ASN A 19 -34.13 20.68 42.32
C ASN A 19 -34.66 21.56 43.45
N ASN A 20 -35.83 22.09 43.29
CA ASN A 20 -36.49 22.96 44.28
C ASN A 20 -37.63 22.21 44.96
N ALA A 21 -37.70 22.33 46.27
CA ALA A 21 -38.82 21.80 47.08
C ALA A 21 -39.53 22.94 47.78
N ASN A 22 -40.85 22.93 47.71
CA ASN A 22 -41.69 23.87 48.45
C ASN A 22 -42.72 23.09 49.29
N VAL A 23 -43.01 23.59 50.47
CA VAL A 23 -44.05 23.07 51.33
C VAL A 23 -45.06 24.15 51.68
N THR A 24 -46.35 23.79 51.70
CA THR A 24 -47.44 24.69 52.09
C THR A 24 -48.33 23.96 53.06
N GLY A 25 -48.96 24.72 53.98
CA GLY A 25 -49.91 24.22 54.94
C GLY A 25 -51.16 25.08 54.98
N SER A 26 -52.29 24.55 55.53
CA SER A 26 -53.55 25.30 55.72
C SER A 26 -53.54 26.11 57.00
N GLY A 27 -52.59 25.94 57.95
CA GLY A 27 -52.42 26.69 59.17
C GLY A 27 -51.64 28.00 59.01
N TYR A 28 -51.69 28.89 60.01
CA TYR A 28 -50.86 30.08 59.98
C TYR A 28 -49.40 29.72 60.24
N ASP A 29 -48.56 30.09 59.27
CA ASP A 29 -47.10 29.88 59.28
C ASP A 29 -46.39 31.20 59.62
N VAL A 30 -45.63 31.22 60.66
CA VAL A 30 -44.94 32.42 61.18
C VAL A 30 -43.66 32.75 60.42
N ASN A 31 -43.16 31.82 59.57
CA ASN A 31 -41.93 31.99 58.86
C ASN A 31 -41.97 31.31 57.43
N LEU A 32 -42.51 32.00 56.48
CA LEU A 32 -42.64 31.50 55.09
C LEU A 32 -41.30 31.37 54.38
N THR A 33 -40.19 31.90 54.94
CA THR A 33 -38.87 31.82 54.30
C THR A 33 -38.20 30.45 54.40
N ASN A 34 -38.66 29.58 55.31
CA ASN A 34 -38.19 28.22 55.48
C ASN A 34 -39.07 27.17 54.74
N ASN A 35 -40.02 27.61 53.98
CA ASN A 35 -40.95 26.75 53.24
C ASN A 35 -40.43 26.31 51.89
N HIS A 36 -39.23 26.72 51.53
CA HIS A 36 -38.59 26.29 50.35
C HIS A 36 -37.11 25.96 50.61
N ASP A 37 -36.63 24.98 49.85
CA ASP A 37 -35.22 24.63 49.80
C ASP A 37 -34.84 24.11 48.45
N ASN A 38 -33.58 24.15 48.08
CA ASN A 38 -33.07 23.62 46.81
C ASN A 38 -31.74 22.92 46.99
N ILE A 39 -31.50 22.01 46.05
CA ILE A 39 -30.20 21.35 45.91
C ILE A 39 -29.76 21.44 44.44
N THR A 40 -28.49 21.74 44.25
CA THR A 40 -27.88 21.83 42.93
C THR A 40 -26.87 20.70 42.77
N ILE A 41 -26.94 19.99 41.66
CA ILE A 41 -25.98 18.97 41.27
C ILE A 41 -25.38 19.36 39.91
N THR A 42 -24.10 19.08 39.72
CA THR A 42 -23.42 19.21 38.43
C THR A 42 -23.35 17.85 37.79
N VAL A 43 -23.89 17.73 36.59
CA VAL A 43 -23.76 16.56 35.72
C VAL A 43 -22.65 16.84 34.73
N PRO A 44 -21.53 16.13 34.81
CA PRO A 44 -20.43 16.36 33.89
C PRO A 44 -20.82 15.99 32.44
N ASP A 45 -20.10 16.53 31.47
CA ASP A 45 -20.19 16.08 30.08
C ASP A 45 -19.87 14.59 29.96
N CYS A 46 -20.56 13.92 29.06
CA CYS A 46 -20.37 12.52 28.79
C CYS A 46 -20.39 12.31 27.27
N VAL A 47 -19.21 12.29 26.70
CA VAL A 47 -18.98 12.01 25.28
C VAL A 47 -18.57 10.54 25.12
N ILE A 48 -19.00 9.89 24.07
CA ILE A 48 -18.56 8.55 23.67
C ILE A 48 -18.29 8.58 22.16
N LEU A 49 -17.09 8.97 21.77
CA LEU A 49 -16.66 8.99 20.40
C LEU A 49 -16.17 7.61 19.97
N ASN A 50 -16.67 7.13 18.85
CA ASN A 50 -16.18 5.92 18.22
C ASN A 50 -15.72 6.20 16.80
N VAL A 51 -14.63 5.55 16.40
CA VAL A 51 -14.14 5.56 15.04
C VAL A 51 -14.06 4.13 14.49
N ASN A 52 -14.44 3.94 13.22
CA ASN A 52 -14.28 2.70 12.49
C ASN A 52 -13.70 2.99 11.13
N LYS A 53 -12.84 2.10 10.59
CA LYS A 53 -12.18 2.23 9.29
C LYS A 53 -12.32 0.95 8.50
N VAL A 54 -12.67 1.07 7.21
CA VAL A 54 -12.80 -0.06 6.29
C VAL A 54 -12.32 0.31 4.90
N ALA A 55 -11.66 -0.60 4.19
CA ALA A 55 -11.39 -0.46 2.76
C ALA A 55 -12.65 -0.79 1.95
N ILE A 56 -13.06 0.12 1.05
CA ILE A 56 -14.30 -0.01 0.26
C ILE A 56 -14.07 0.03 -1.25
N GLY A 57 -12.94 0.57 -1.72
CA GLY A 57 -12.60 0.68 -3.15
C GLY A 57 -11.19 0.15 -3.42
N GLY A 58 -10.95 -0.32 -4.67
CA GLY A 58 -9.69 -0.97 -5.07
C GLY A 58 -9.53 -2.40 -4.55
N VAL A 59 -10.55 -2.94 -3.87
CA VAL A 59 -10.58 -4.32 -3.37
C VAL A 59 -10.94 -5.26 -4.51
N ILE A 60 -10.06 -6.24 -4.81
CA ILE A 60 -10.28 -7.22 -5.89
C ILE A 60 -11.03 -8.46 -5.42
N ASN A 61 -10.78 -8.89 -4.19
CA ASN A 61 -11.48 -10.03 -3.54
C ASN A 61 -11.20 -10.02 -2.02
N ILE A 62 -11.77 -11.01 -1.31
CA ILE A 62 -11.55 -11.24 0.12
C ILE A 62 -11.10 -12.68 0.31
N THR A 63 -9.98 -12.88 1.01
CA THR A 63 -9.43 -14.20 1.35
C THR A 63 -9.19 -14.29 2.86
N GLY A 64 -9.79 -15.28 3.52
CA GLY A 64 -9.65 -15.44 4.97
C GLY A 64 -10.13 -14.24 5.80
N GLY A 65 -11.12 -13.47 5.28
CA GLY A 65 -11.62 -12.25 5.92
C GLY A 65 -10.79 -10.98 5.64
N ILE A 66 -9.64 -11.10 4.97
CA ILE A 66 -8.77 -9.97 4.62
C ILE A 66 -9.03 -9.56 3.16
N LYS A 67 -9.16 -8.26 2.94
CA LYS A 67 -9.37 -7.67 1.61
C LYS A 67 -8.06 -7.61 0.84
N ASN A 68 -8.06 -8.13 -0.38
CA ASN A 68 -6.92 -8.07 -1.28
C ASN A 68 -7.00 -6.82 -2.17
N VAL A 69 -5.88 -6.12 -2.29
CA VAL A 69 -5.68 -4.95 -3.17
C VAL A 69 -4.42 -5.17 -4.01
N VAL A 70 -4.20 -4.32 -5.01
CA VAL A 70 -3.07 -4.47 -5.94
C VAL A 70 -2.03 -3.39 -5.71
N ALA A 71 -0.75 -3.78 -5.69
CA ALA A 71 0.37 -2.84 -5.64
C ALA A 71 0.37 -1.93 -6.89
N GLY A 72 0.64 -0.64 -6.68
CA GLY A 72 0.58 0.39 -7.72
C GLY A 72 -0.81 0.95 -8.00
N GLU A 73 -1.88 0.33 -7.47
CA GLU A 73 -3.27 0.76 -7.65
C GLU A 73 -3.76 1.63 -6.49
N GLU A 74 -4.94 2.21 -6.66
CA GLU A 74 -5.60 3.01 -5.63
C GLU A 74 -6.50 2.15 -4.75
N VAL A 75 -6.55 2.47 -3.46
CA VAL A 75 -7.49 1.95 -2.47
C VAL A 75 -8.25 3.11 -1.82
N ILE A 76 -9.55 2.93 -1.61
CA ILE A 76 -10.38 3.90 -0.89
C ILE A 76 -10.74 3.31 0.46
N TYR A 77 -10.41 4.05 1.52
CA TYR A 77 -10.84 3.77 2.89
C TYR A 77 -12.00 4.66 3.25
N GLN A 78 -12.99 4.09 3.92
CA GLN A 78 -14.09 4.80 4.56
C GLN A 78 -13.86 4.80 6.07
N VAL A 79 -13.97 5.96 6.68
CA VAL A 79 -13.88 6.16 8.12
C VAL A 79 -15.22 6.71 8.60
N LEU A 80 -15.82 6.02 9.56
CA LEU A 80 -17.03 6.48 10.27
C LEU A 80 -16.63 6.97 11.65
N VAL A 81 -16.89 8.22 11.94
CA VAL A 81 -16.78 8.81 13.29
C VAL A 81 -18.19 9.06 13.81
N SER A 82 -18.49 8.63 15.03
CA SER A 82 -19.82 8.79 15.66
C SER A 82 -19.71 9.14 17.13
N ASN A 83 -20.63 9.98 17.62
CA ASN A 83 -20.78 10.33 19.00
C ASN A 83 -22.03 9.64 19.59
N HIS A 84 -21.82 8.63 20.43
CA HIS A 84 -22.89 7.88 21.11
C HIS A 84 -23.17 8.39 22.52
N GLY A 85 -22.42 9.41 22.97
CA GLY A 85 -22.65 10.06 24.27
C GLY A 85 -23.80 11.05 24.27
N PRO A 86 -24.33 11.42 25.42
CA PRO A 86 -25.40 12.42 25.54
C PRO A 86 -24.92 13.86 25.37
N SER A 87 -23.60 14.11 25.46
CA SER A 87 -23.01 15.45 25.33
C SER A 87 -22.42 15.69 23.94
N THR A 88 -22.28 16.95 23.56
CA THR A 88 -21.56 17.35 22.33
C THR A 88 -20.07 17.17 22.51
N ALA A 89 -19.41 16.46 21.59
CA ALA A 89 -17.96 16.40 21.50
C ALA A 89 -17.48 17.65 20.76
N ALA A 90 -16.70 18.48 21.44
CA ALA A 90 -16.18 19.73 20.88
C ALA A 90 -14.90 19.52 20.09
N ASN A 91 -14.77 20.25 18.97
CA ASN A 91 -13.53 20.28 18.15
C ASN A 91 -13.00 18.89 17.81
N VAL A 92 -13.83 18.01 17.23
CA VAL A 92 -13.41 16.68 16.83
C VAL A 92 -12.46 16.76 15.63
N VAL A 93 -11.28 16.14 15.78
CA VAL A 93 -10.23 16.13 14.77
C VAL A 93 -9.87 14.69 14.40
N LEU A 94 -9.77 14.41 13.11
CA LEU A 94 -9.34 13.12 12.54
C LEU A 94 -7.96 13.25 11.92
N THR A 95 -7.10 12.25 12.12
CA THR A 95 -5.80 12.11 11.44
C THR A 95 -5.63 10.71 10.88
N ASP A 96 -4.96 10.59 9.70
CA ASP A 96 -4.57 9.30 9.12
C ASP A 96 -3.05 9.10 9.24
N ASN A 97 -2.64 7.97 9.84
CA ASN A 97 -1.24 7.62 10.16
C ASN A 97 -0.81 6.33 9.45
N TYR A 98 -0.69 6.40 8.14
CA TYR A 98 -0.23 5.29 7.30
C TYR A 98 1.30 5.15 7.26
N GLN A 99 1.79 3.97 6.86
CA GLN A 99 3.22 3.74 6.63
C GLN A 99 3.61 4.16 5.20
N THR A 100 4.45 5.19 5.07
CA THR A 100 4.83 5.77 3.76
C THR A 100 5.64 4.83 2.87
N LYS A 101 6.24 3.77 3.42
CA LYS A 101 6.88 2.71 2.63
C LYS A 101 5.86 1.86 1.86
N ASP A 102 4.61 1.79 2.33
CA ASP A 102 3.57 0.91 1.81
C ASP A 102 2.46 1.68 1.07
N LEU A 103 2.06 2.83 1.61
CA LEU A 103 0.95 3.64 1.11
C LEU A 103 1.35 5.10 0.96
N THR A 104 0.69 5.78 0.03
CA THR A 104 0.66 7.24 -0.06
C THR A 104 -0.80 7.67 -0.08
N VAL A 105 -1.31 8.27 1.02
CA VAL A 105 -2.65 8.87 1.02
C VAL A 105 -2.56 10.20 0.28
N VAL A 106 -3.31 10.31 -0.81
CA VAL A 106 -3.21 11.45 -1.73
C VAL A 106 -4.29 12.50 -1.48
N ALA A 107 -5.45 12.08 -0.97
CA ALA A 107 -6.58 12.98 -0.73
C ALA A 107 -7.57 12.39 0.30
N TYR A 108 -8.39 13.28 0.88
CA TYR A 108 -9.58 12.91 1.65
C TYR A 108 -10.84 13.58 1.06
N SER A 109 -12.00 13.08 1.46
CA SER A 109 -13.30 13.60 1.03
C SER A 109 -14.34 13.39 2.15
N LEU A 110 -15.33 14.29 2.23
CA LEU A 110 -16.48 14.15 3.13
C LEU A 110 -17.76 13.67 2.41
N ASP A 111 -17.73 13.62 1.08
CA ASP A 111 -18.88 13.26 0.23
C ASP A 111 -18.55 12.12 -0.76
N ASN A 112 -17.30 11.63 -0.78
CA ASN A 112 -16.75 10.68 -1.75
C ASN A 112 -16.80 11.17 -3.22
N ILE A 113 -16.95 12.47 -3.44
CA ILE A 113 -17.03 13.12 -4.75
C ILE A 113 -15.94 14.18 -4.87
N THR A 114 -15.91 15.11 -3.91
CA THR A 114 -14.96 16.23 -3.86
C THR A 114 -13.73 15.84 -3.05
N TRP A 115 -12.58 15.79 -3.70
CA TRP A 115 -11.34 15.32 -3.08
C TRP A 115 -10.39 16.46 -2.75
N ILE A 116 -9.96 16.53 -1.51
CA ILE A 116 -9.04 17.53 -0.96
C ILE A 116 -7.67 16.88 -0.77
N PRO A 117 -6.56 17.46 -1.27
CA PRO A 117 -5.22 16.92 -1.04
C PRO A 117 -4.94 16.70 0.44
N TYR A 118 -4.29 15.57 0.77
CA TYR A 118 -3.99 15.20 2.15
C TYR A 118 -2.50 14.96 2.34
N THR A 119 -1.96 15.45 3.46
CA THR A 119 -0.59 15.17 3.89
C THR A 119 -0.64 14.31 5.14
N LYS A 120 0.22 13.29 5.24
CA LYS A 120 0.29 12.38 6.38
C LYS A 120 0.28 13.11 7.71
N GLY A 121 -0.64 12.71 8.60
CA GLY A 121 -0.77 13.29 9.92
C GLY A 121 -1.38 14.69 9.96
N ALA A 122 -1.85 15.22 8.81
CA ALA A 122 -2.57 16.49 8.82
C ALA A 122 -3.92 16.34 9.53
N ASN A 123 -4.32 17.39 10.24
CA ASN A 123 -5.59 17.43 10.94
C ASN A 123 -6.74 17.69 9.96
N ILE A 124 -7.76 16.84 10.03
CA ILE A 124 -9.07 17.05 9.42
C ILE A 124 -10.02 17.48 10.52
N ASN A 125 -10.41 18.76 10.52
CA ASN A 125 -11.35 19.28 11.50
C ASN A 125 -12.77 18.88 11.12
N LEU A 126 -13.42 18.08 11.96
CA LEU A 126 -14.79 17.62 11.79
C LEU A 126 -15.79 18.55 12.51
N GLY A 127 -15.30 19.51 13.31
CA GLY A 127 -16.11 20.41 14.12
C GLY A 127 -16.73 19.73 15.35
N ASP A 128 -17.78 20.34 15.87
CA ASP A 128 -18.52 19.79 17.02
C ASP A 128 -19.47 18.67 16.57
N MET A 129 -19.41 17.55 17.28
CA MET A 129 -20.30 16.42 17.02
C MET A 129 -21.34 16.30 18.12
N THR A 130 -22.59 16.63 17.79
CA THR A 130 -23.72 16.50 18.74
C THR A 130 -24.01 15.04 19.09
N SER A 131 -24.75 14.83 20.18
CA SER A 131 -25.23 13.49 20.58
C SER A 131 -25.94 12.78 19.41
N GLY A 132 -25.58 11.54 19.15
CA GLY A 132 -26.14 10.69 18.10
C GLY A 132 -25.68 11.03 16.67
N SER A 133 -24.82 12.05 16.49
CA SER A 133 -24.31 12.40 15.15
C SER A 133 -23.22 11.46 14.67
N SER A 134 -23.09 11.40 13.33
CA SER A 134 -22.02 10.63 12.66
C SER A 134 -21.51 11.37 11.43
N ILE A 135 -20.22 11.23 11.14
CA ILE A 135 -19.56 11.82 9.97
C ILE A 135 -18.80 10.72 9.24
N LEU A 136 -18.96 10.68 7.91
CA LEU A 136 -18.16 9.82 7.02
C LEU A 136 -17.02 10.63 6.43
N VAL A 137 -15.81 10.05 6.49
CA VAL A 137 -14.62 10.58 5.83
C VAL A 137 -14.03 9.49 4.95
N TYR A 138 -13.65 9.85 3.75
CA TYR A 138 -13.04 8.93 2.79
C TYR A 138 -11.59 9.33 2.57
N PHE A 139 -10.68 8.35 2.50
CA PHE A 139 -9.29 8.56 2.14
C PHE A 139 -8.98 7.79 0.86
N LYS A 140 -8.41 8.49 -0.11
CA LYS A 140 -7.84 7.89 -1.32
C LYS A 140 -6.35 7.68 -1.09
N ALA A 141 -5.92 6.44 -1.13
CA ALA A 141 -4.53 6.05 -0.99
C ALA A 141 -4.05 5.29 -2.21
N ARG A 142 -2.78 5.51 -2.61
CA ARG A 142 -2.08 4.70 -3.59
C ARG A 142 -1.19 3.70 -2.87
N VAL A 143 -1.31 2.42 -3.22
CA VAL A 143 -0.40 1.37 -2.76
C VAL A 143 0.92 1.50 -3.52
N ASN A 144 2.06 1.49 -2.84
CA ASN A 144 3.35 1.57 -3.52
C ASN A 144 3.57 0.33 -4.39
N ALA A 145 4.12 0.52 -5.59
CA ALA A 145 4.22 -0.54 -6.60
C ALA A 145 5.09 -1.75 -6.16
N SER A 146 6.03 -1.53 -5.23
CA SER A 146 6.89 -2.59 -4.65
C SER A 146 6.29 -3.26 -3.40
N THR A 147 5.16 -2.79 -2.89
CA THR A 147 4.57 -3.32 -1.64
C THR A 147 3.97 -4.70 -1.86
N ARG A 148 4.15 -5.60 -0.90
CA ARG A 148 3.60 -6.97 -0.87
C ARG A 148 3.16 -7.33 0.54
N GLY A 149 2.15 -8.20 0.64
CA GLY A 149 1.66 -8.73 1.91
C GLY A 149 0.75 -7.77 2.67
N ILE A 150 0.68 -7.94 3.99
CA ILE A 150 -0.25 -7.19 4.84
C ILE A 150 0.25 -5.76 5.06
N VAL A 151 -0.63 -4.80 4.79
CA VAL A 151 -0.43 -3.37 5.02
C VAL A 151 -1.48 -2.85 5.98
N HIS A 152 -1.03 -2.09 6.96
CA HIS A 152 -1.84 -1.50 8.01
C HIS A 152 -2.03 0.00 7.77
N ASN A 153 -3.26 0.47 7.96
CA ASN A 153 -3.57 1.89 7.94
C ASN A 153 -4.43 2.28 9.13
N VAL A 154 -3.92 3.19 9.97
CA VAL A 154 -4.50 3.59 11.26
C VAL A 154 -5.01 5.02 11.17
N VAL A 155 -6.23 5.27 11.66
CA VAL A 155 -6.74 6.61 11.92
C VAL A 155 -6.86 6.85 13.41
N ASN A 156 -6.69 8.11 13.83
CA ASN A 156 -6.93 8.56 15.19
C ASN A 156 -7.89 9.73 15.19
N ILE A 157 -8.71 9.83 16.26
CA ILE A 157 -9.56 10.98 16.51
C ILE A 157 -9.20 11.58 17.88
N THR A 158 -9.40 12.88 17.99
CA THR A 158 -9.27 13.64 19.26
C THR A 158 -10.45 14.59 19.39
N THR A 159 -10.73 15.03 20.61
CA THR A 159 -11.74 16.05 20.94
C THR A 159 -11.26 16.85 22.13
N ASP A 160 -11.73 18.09 22.30
CA ASP A 160 -11.46 18.91 23.46
C ASP A 160 -12.33 18.53 24.68
N THR A 161 -13.38 17.73 24.46
CA THR A 161 -14.25 17.23 25.52
C THR A 161 -13.69 15.94 26.11
N ASP A 162 -13.64 15.82 27.44
CA ASP A 162 -13.18 14.61 28.12
C ASP A 162 -14.07 13.40 27.78
N ASP A 163 -13.44 12.34 27.25
CA ASP A 163 -14.09 11.09 26.86
C ASP A 163 -13.23 9.90 27.31
N ALA A 164 -13.58 9.31 28.43
CA ALA A 164 -12.88 8.16 28.99
C ALA A 164 -13.33 6.80 28.43
N ARG A 165 -14.33 6.74 27.51
CA ARG A 165 -14.99 5.50 27.08
C ARG A 165 -15.02 5.31 25.56
N GLY A 166 -14.53 6.28 24.81
CA GLY A 166 -14.54 6.24 23.35
C GLY A 166 -13.47 5.33 22.75
N ILE A 167 -13.65 5.00 21.47
CA ILE A 167 -12.67 4.32 20.63
C ILE A 167 -11.98 5.37 19.77
N PHE A 168 -10.78 5.78 20.18
CA PHE A 168 -10.05 6.90 19.57
C PHE A 168 -9.16 6.53 18.38
N SER A 169 -9.00 5.25 18.09
CA SER A 169 -8.27 4.80 16.92
C SER A 169 -8.96 3.61 16.25
N ALA A 170 -8.84 3.53 14.95
CA ALA A 170 -9.27 2.38 14.16
C ALA A 170 -8.21 2.03 13.12
N GLU A 171 -8.04 0.75 12.90
CA GLU A 171 -7.11 0.19 11.95
C GLU A 171 -7.85 -0.67 10.92
N GLU A 172 -7.47 -0.55 9.68
CA GLU A 172 -7.82 -1.49 8.62
C GLU A 172 -6.53 -2.06 8.02
N HIS A 173 -6.53 -3.35 7.74
CA HIS A 173 -5.45 -4.01 7.04
C HIS A 173 -5.94 -4.66 5.75
N VAL A 174 -5.11 -4.51 4.73
CA VAL A 174 -5.33 -5.10 3.42
C VAL A 174 -4.13 -5.97 3.04
N ASN A 175 -4.36 -7.03 2.30
CA ASN A 175 -3.29 -7.83 1.72
C ASN A 175 -2.98 -7.32 0.31
N VAL A 176 -1.74 -6.90 0.08
CA VAL A 176 -1.27 -6.37 -1.19
C VAL A 176 -0.72 -7.48 -2.06
N MET A 177 -1.35 -7.68 -3.20
CA MET A 177 -0.95 -8.62 -4.24
C MET A 177 -0.22 -7.90 -5.38
N ALA A 178 0.61 -8.65 -6.12
CA ALA A 178 1.25 -8.15 -7.32
C ALA A 178 0.33 -8.28 -8.55
N ASN A 179 0.48 -7.33 -9.47
CA ASN A 179 0.02 -7.44 -10.85
C ASN A 179 1.19 -7.03 -11.75
N THR A 180 2.00 -8.02 -12.16
CA THR A 180 3.21 -7.82 -12.95
C THR A 180 3.14 -8.60 -14.25
N THR A 181 3.85 -8.09 -15.25
CA THR A 181 4.28 -8.85 -16.43
C THR A 181 5.79 -8.70 -16.57
N LEU A 182 6.48 -9.77 -16.90
CA LEU A 182 7.91 -9.77 -17.16
C LEU A 182 8.13 -10.28 -18.57
N LYS A 183 8.77 -9.47 -19.42
CA LYS A 183 9.09 -9.84 -20.80
C LYS A 183 10.59 -9.81 -21.00
N VAL A 184 11.11 -10.80 -21.72
CA VAL A 184 12.50 -10.80 -22.19
C VAL A 184 12.53 -10.91 -23.70
N ASP A 185 13.38 -10.10 -24.33
CA ASP A 185 13.70 -10.18 -25.75
C ASP A 185 15.21 -10.28 -25.93
N LYS A 186 15.65 -11.24 -26.77
CA LYS A 186 17.06 -11.48 -27.06
C LYS A 186 17.30 -11.42 -28.55
N THR A 187 18.26 -10.61 -28.94
CA THR A 187 18.70 -10.47 -30.34
C THR A 187 20.21 -10.59 -30.46
N ALA A 188 20.70 -10.80 -31.68
CA ALA A 188 22.12 -10.66 -32.01
C ALA A 188 22.25 -9.59 -33.10
N GLU A 189 23.24 -8.71 -32.93
CA GLU A 189 23.47 -7.61 -33.87
C GLU A 189 23.78 -8.13 -35.28
N ILE A 190 24.56 -9.22 -35.36
CA ILE A 190 24.93 -9.89 -36.63
C ILE A 190 24.41 -11.32 -36.56
N LYS A 191 23.75 -11.77 -37.63
CA LYS A 191 23.15 -13.11 -37.73
C LYS A 191 24.02 -14.14 -38.45
N GLU A 192 25.11 -13.71 -39.05
CA GLU A 192 26.05 -14.55 -39.82
C GLU A 192 27.47 -14.05 -39.61
N LEU A 193 28.40 -14.91 -39.23
CA LEU A 193 29.79 -14.57 -38.92
C LEU A 193 30.73 -15.74 -39.13
N ASN A 194 32.05 -15.48 -39.06
CA ASN A 194 33.08 -16.51 -39.18
C ASN A 194 33.58 -17.01 -37.81
N PRO A 195 34.14 -18.23 -37.71
CA PRO A 195 34.88 -18.63 -36.55
C PRO A 195 35.96 -17.60 -36.18
N GLY A 196 36.05 -17.24 -34.90
CA GLY A 196 36.93 -16.20 -34.39
C GLY A 196 36.32 -14.81 -34.22
N ASP A 197 35.20 -14.54 -34.90
CA ASP A 197 34.46 -13.29 -34.75
C ASP A 197 33.74 -13.21 -33.38
N THR A 198 33.26 -12.02 -33.01
CA THR A 198 32.54 -11.80 -31.74
C THR A 198 31.06 -11.58 -32.01
N ILE A 199 30.19 -12.33 -31.32
CA ILE A 199 28.75 -12.11 -31.32
C ILE A 199 28.45 -11.04 -30.24
N HIS A 200 27.68 -10.04 -30.64
CA HIS A 200 27.07 -9.10 -29.68
C HIS A 200 25.59 -9.48 -29.50
N TYR A 201 25.27 -10.03 -28.34
CA TYR A 201 23.89 -10.27 -27.93
C TYR A 201 23.35 -9.07 -27.18
N ILE A 202 22.12 -8.69 -27.50
CA ILE A 202 21.37 -7.63 -26.83
C ILE A 202 20.14 -8.28 -26.21
N ILE A 203 20.02 -8.18 -24.87
CA ILE A 203 18.92 -8.74 -24.09
C ILE A 203 18.19 -7.59 -23.41
N THR A 204 16.90 -7.43 -23.69
CA THR A 204 16.06 -6.41 -23.07
C THR A 204 15.05 -7.10 -22.16
N VAL A 205 15.05 -6.73 -20.88
CA VAL A 205 14.09 -7.21 -19.86
C VAL A 205 13.17 -6.07 -19.52
N THR A 206 11.87 -6.26 -19.74
CA THR A 206 10.83 -5.22 -19.53
C THR A 206 9.86 -5.68 -18.47
N ALA A 207 9.64 -4.85 -17.44
CA ALA A 207 8.61 -5.03 -16.44
C ALA A 207 7.34 -4.23 -16.80
N GLY A 208 6.17 -4.82 -16.63
CA GLY A 208 4.87 -4.20 -16.87
C GLY A 208 3.83 -4.61 -15.84
N GLY A 209 2.56 -4.21 -16.06
CA GLY A 209 1.49 -4.31 -15.09
C GLY A 209 1.39 -3.04 -14.24
N SER A 210 0.78 -3.12 -13.05
CA SER A 210 0.71 -1.98 -12.10
C SER A 210 1.74 -2.07 -10.99
N SER A 211 2.43 -3.22 -10.85
CA SER A 211 3.39 -3.48 -9.78
C SER A 211 4.82 -3.62 -10.33
N ASP A 212 5.81 -3.31 -9.51
CA ASP A 212 7.22 -3.56 -9.81
C ASP A 212 7.51 -5.06 -9.84
N SER A 213 8.43 -5.51 -10.70
CA SER A 213 8.97 -6.88 -10.66
C SER A 213 10.13 -6.93 -9.66
N LEU A 214 10.04 -7.84 -8.68
CA LEU A 214 11.02 -7.93 -7.58
C LEU A 214 11.98 -9.11 -7.80
N ASN A 215 13.23 -8.92 -7.33
CA ASN A 215 14.29 -9.94 -7.37
C ASN A 215 14.47 -10.57 -8.76
N VAL A 216 14.47 -9.71 -9.80
CA VAL A 216 14.64 -10.17 -11.19
C VAL A 216 16.04 -10.74 -11.39
N VAL A 217 16.11 -11.96 -11.93
CA VAL A 217 17.36 -12.66 -12.24
C VAL A 217 17.35 -13.07 -13.72
N LEU A 218 18.40 -12.69 -14.42
CA LEU A 218 18.69 -13.10 -15.80
C LEU A 218 19.70 -14.24 -15.77
N LYS A 219 19.41 -15.33 -16.49
CA LYS A 219 20.28 -16.46 -16.70
C LYS A 219 20.47 -16.72 -18.19
N ASP A 220 21.74 -16.71 -18.62
CA ASP A 220 22.12 -16.92 -20.01
C ASP A 220 23.41 -17.76 -20.02
N ILE A 221 23.25 -19.06 -20.29
CA ILE A 221 24.36 -20.03 -20.27
C ILE A 221 24.85 -20.22 -21.70
N LEU A 222 26.04 -19.72 -21.97
CA LEU A 222 26.69 -19.82 -23.27
C LEU A 222 27.27 -21.22 -23.50
N ASP A 223 27.18 -21.72 -24.75
CA ASP A 223 27.78 -22.99 -25.15
C ASP A 223 29.32 -22.86 -25.22
N SER A 224 30.03 -23.39 -24.20
CA SER A 224 31.47 -23.34 -24.12
C SER A 224 32.19 -24.21 -25.17
N THR A 225 31.45 -25.03 -25.93
CA THR A 225 32.03 -25.78 -27.08
C THR A 225 32.14 -24.94 -28.34
N LEU A 226 31.37 -23.83 -28.41
CA LEU A 226 31.31 -22.93 -29.54
C LEU A 226 31.80 -21.50 -29.21
N LEU A 227 31.76 -21.11 -27.95
CA LEU A 227 32.06 -19.75 -27.49
C LEU A 227 33.19 -19.76 -26.44
N ASP A 228 34.06 -18.75 -26.50
CA ASP A 228 35.05 -18.50 -25.45
C ASP A 228 34.41 -17.82 -24.25
N VAL A 229 33.86 -18.62 -23.35
CA VAL A 229 33.15 -18.16 -22.16
C VAL A 229 34.05 -17.39 -21.18
N ASN A 230 35.38 -17.66 -21.18
CA ASN A 230 36.31 -17.02 -20.25
C ASN A 230 36.66 -15.57 -20.64
N SER A 231 36.55 -15.22 -21.91
CA SER A 231 36.81 -13.87 -22.40
C SER A 231 35.48 -13.08 -22.69
N THR A 232 34.34 -13.71 -22.46
CA THR A 232 33.04 -13.08 -22.66
C THR A 232 32.83 -11.95 -21.66
N THR A 233 32.50 -10.77 -22.15
CA THR A 233 32.23 -9.58 -21.31
C THR A 233 30.77 -9.16 -21.42
N TYR A 234 30.31 -8.35 -20.46
CA TYR A 234 28.95 -7.82 -20.50
C TYR A 234 28.87 -6.39 -19.99
N ALA A 235 27.79 -5.71 -20.39
CA ALA A 235 27.39 -4.41 -19.86
C ALA A 235 25.92 -4.45 -19.45
N VAL A 236 25.53 -3.52 -18.55
CA VAL A 236 24.16 -3.28 -18.16
C VAL A 236 23.86 -1.81 -18.41
N ASP A 237 22.84 -1.50 -19.21
CA ASP A 237 22.48 -0.16 -19.62
C ASP A 237 23.68 0.67 -20.11
N GLY A 238 24.54 0.00 -20.95
CA GLY A 238 25.76 0.57 -21.51
C GLY A 238 26.96 0.66 -20.55
N VAL A 239 26.82 0.25 -19.28
CA VAL A 239 27.92 0.27 -18.28
C VAL A 239 28.59 -1.09 -18.23
N ASN A 240 29.89 -1.17 -18.61
CA ASN A 240 30.68 -2.40 -18.54
C ASN A 240 30.76 -2.96 -17.11
N LYS A 241 30.50 -4.25 -16.94
CA LYS A 241 30.50 -4.98 -15.67
C LYS A 241 31.58 -6.06 -15.58
N GLY A 242 32.38 -6.24 -16.64
CA GLY A 242 33.47 -7.23 -16.68
C GLY A 242 33.08 -8.53 -17.35
N VAL A 243 33.55 -9.67 -16.78
CA VAL A 243 33.37 -10.99 -17.38
C VAL A 243 31.98 -11.54 -17.05
N TRP A 244 31.33 -12.12 -18.06
CA TRP A 244 30.02 -12.77 -17.93
C TRP A 244 30.17 -14.13 -17.22
N THR A 245 29.32 -14.39 -16.22
CA THR A 245 29.36 -15.62 -15.41
C THR A 245 28.14 -16.52 -15.59
N GLY A 246 27.29 -16.24 -16.57
CA GLY A 246 26.10 -17.04 -16.89
C GLY A 246 24.83 -16.62 -16.15
N SER A 247 24.91 -15.74 -15.16
CA SER A 247 23.75 -15.24 -14.41
C SER A 247 24.01 -13.85 -13.85
N LEU A 248 22.94 -13.05 -13.75
CA LEU A 248 22.98 -11.69 -13.26
C LEU A 248 21.70 -11.36 -12.48
N SER A 249 21.85 -10.84 -11.24
CA SER A 249 20.74 -10.23 -10.53
C SER A 249 20.52 -8.80 -11.06
N LEU A 250 19.34 -8.54 -11.61
CA LEU A 250 18.89 -7.21 -12.04
C LEU A 250 18.17 -6.46 -10.90
N GLY A 251 17.87 -7.17 -9.78
CA GLY A 251 17.15 -6.62 -8.65
C GLY A 251 15.71 -6.27 -8.97
N LYS A 252 15.26 -5.10 -8.53
CA LYS A 252 13.94 -4.58 -8.83
C LYS A 252 13.93 -3.87 -10.18
N ILE A 253 12.96 -4.21 -11.03
CA ILE A 253 12.64 -3.42 -12.24
C ILE A 253 11.27 -2.76 -12.00
N ALA A 254 11.26 -1.42 -11.99
CA ALA A 254 10.03 -0.68 -11.80
C ALA A 254 9.08 -0.91 -12.99
N THR A 255 7.78 -0.97 -12.72
CA THR A 255 6.77 -1.14 -13.77
C THR A 255 6.90 -0.08 -14.86
N GLY A 256 6.77 -0.51 -16.13
CA GLY A 256 6.97 0.32 -17.30
C GLY A 256 8.42 0.53 -17.72
N ASN A 257 9.40 0.08 -16.94
CA ASN A 257 10.82 0.24 -17.23
C ASN A 257 11.43 -1.04 -17.85
N SER A 258 12.57 -0.85 -18.51
CA SER A 258 13.36 -1.93 -19.08
C SER A 258 14.81 -1.81 -18.62
N VAL A 259 15.51 -2.94 -18.61
CA VAL A 259 16.96 -3.05 -18.42
C VAL A 259 17.54 -3.76 -19.63
N THR A 260 18.63 -3.23 -20.19
CA THR A 260 19.35 -3.84 -21.31
C THR A 260 20.64 -4.47 -20.81
N VAL A 261 20.87 -5.72 -21.21
CA VAL A 261 22.13 -6.44 -20.96
C VAL A 261 22.76 -6.79 -22.30
N ASP A 262 23.96 -6.26 -22.51
CA ASP A 262 24.77 -6.54 -23.67
C ASP A 262 25.81 -7.60 -23.31
N ILE A 263 25.98 -8.64 -24.16
CA ILE A 263 26.97 -9.70 -23.96
C ILE A 263 27.82 -9.85 -25.24
N TRP A 264 29.13 -9.75 -25.13
CA TRP A 264 30.08 -9.93 -26.23
C TRP A 264 30.81 -11.27 -26.04
N ALA A 265 30.48 -12.24 -26.88
CA ALA A 265 31.02 -13.59 -26.82
C ALA A 265 31.80 -13.92 -28.11
N LYS A 266 33.08 -14.30 -27.98
CA LYS A 266 33.91 -14.68 -29.14
C LYS A 266 33.58 -16.10 -29.54
N VAL A 267 33.37 -16.32 -30.84
CA VAL A 267 33.24 -17.67 -31.45
C VAL A 267 34.57 -18.35 -31.49
N LEU A 268 34.62 -19.59 -31.05
CA LEU A 268 35.85 -20.39 -31.15
C LEU A 268 36.21 -20.68 -32.60
N SER A 269 37.50 -20.74 -32.93
CA SER A 269 37.99 -21.11 -34.26
C SER A 269 37.65 -22.57 -34.66
N SER A 270 37.29 -23.39 -33.67
CA SER A 270 36.82 -24.76 -33.84
C SER A 270 35.31 -24.91 -33.94
N ALA A 271 34.57 -23.80 -33.98
CA ALA A 271 33.09 -23.83 -34.11
C ALA A 271 32.72 -24.46 -35.45
N ASP A 272 31.86 -25.47 -35.42
CA ASP A 272 31.49 -26.33 -36.53
C ASP A 272 29.98 -26.34 -36.84
N ARG A 273 29.25 -25.47 -36.17
CA ARG A 273 27.77 -25.33 -36.31
C ARG A 273 27.28 -23.97 -35.88
N ASP A 274 26.02 -23.69 -36.16
CA ASP A 274 25.33 -22.50 -35.68
C ASP A 274 25.32 -22.39 -34.15
N VAL A 275 25.44 -21.15 -33.67
CA VAL A 275 25.38 -20.87 -32.23
C VAL A 275 23.94 -20.53 -31.88
N PHE A 276 23.31 -21.45 -31.16
CA PHE A 276 22.00 -21.22 -30.51
C PHE A 276 22.22 -20.75 -29.08
N ASN A 277 21.55 -19.65 -28.69
CA ASN A 277 21.66 -19.13 -27.35
C ASN A 277 20.28 -18.73 -26.78
N LEU A 278 19.97 -19.24 -25.57
CA LEU A 278 18.74 -19.09 -24.84
C LEU A 278 18.96 -18.31 -23.55
N VAL A 279 18.17 -17.27 -23.31
CA VAL A 279 18.08 -16.57 -22.04
C VAL A 279 16.81 -16.94 -21.32
N ASN A 280 16.87 -17.03 -19.99
CA ASN A 280 15.72 -17.13 -19.10
C ASN A 280 15.76 -16.01 -18.05
N VAL A 281 14.62 -15.39 -17.76
CA VAL A 281 14.49 -14.34 -16.76
C VAL A 281 13.37 -14.70 -15.80
N THR A 282 13.68 -14.72 -14.51
CA THR A 282 12.76 -15.01 -13.40
C THR A 282 12.57 -13.81 -12.51
N SER A 283 11.50 -13.78 -11.73
CA SER A 283 11.29 -12.85 -10.61
C SER A 283 10.50 -13.56 -9.50
N ASP A 284 10.29 -12.89 -8.37
CA ASP A 284 9.45 -13.44 -7.29
C ASP A 284 8.03 -13.76 -7.78
N GLU A 285 7.50 -12.92 -8.68
CA GLU A 285 6.15 -13.06 -9.23
C GLU A 285 6.08 -14.02 -10.44
N HIS A 286 7.23 -14.30 -11.07
CA HIS A 286 7.35 -15.18 -12.24
C HIS A 286 8.48 -16.20 -12.04
N PRO A 287 8.35 -17.14 -11.08
CA PRO A 287 9.41 -18.10 -10.74
C PRO A 287 9.70 -19.13 -11.84
N GLU A 288 8.70 -19.46 -12.70
CA GLU A 288 8.92 -20.31 -13.89
C GLU A 288 9.77 -19.64 -14.96
N GLY A 289 9.81 -18.31 -14.93
CA GLY A 289 10.57 -17.50 -15.86
C GLY A 289 9.94 -17.34 -17.24
N ASN A 290 10.53 -16.40 -17.98
CA ASN A 290 10.24 -16.13 -19.39
C ASN A 290 11.53 -16.28 -20.19
N THR A 291 11.43 -16.84 -21.39
CA THR A 291 12.57 -17.16 -22.22
C THR A 291 12.55 -16.42 -23.56
N SER A 292 13.73 -16.14 -24.08
CA SER A 292 13.95 -15.69 -25.44
C SER A 292 15.23 -16.34 -25.99
N ASN A 293 15.32 -16.53 -27.29
CA ASN A 293 16.47 -17.16 -27.92
C ASN A 293 16.83 -16.48 -29.24
N VAL A 294 18.07 -16.73 -29.65
CA VAL A 294 18.57 -16.33 -30.98
C VAL A 294 19.55 -17.39 -31.50
N SER A 295 19.54 -17.62 -32.79
CA SER A 295 20.53 -18.42 -33.51
C SER A 295 21.38 -17.51 -34.41
N VAL A 296 22.70 -17.75 -34.39
CA VAL A 296 23.67 -17.04 -35.26
C VAL A 296 24.35 -18.08 -36.11
N HIS A 297 24.30 -17.88 -37.45
CA HIS A 297 24.93 -18.77 -38.41
C HIS A 297 26.44 -18.59 -38.43
N VAL A 298 27.19 -19.71 -38.28
CA VAL A 298 28.67 -19.73 -38.39
C VAL A 298 29.05 -20.27 -39.76
N ARG A 299 29.75 -19.47 -40.52
CA ARG A 299 30.24 -19.86 -41.86
C ARG A 299 31.35 -20.89 -41.74
N ILE A 300 31.07 -22.12 -42.13
CA ILE A 300 32.04 -23.23 -42.13
C ILE A 300 32.53 -23.39 -43.58
N VAL A 301 33.83 -23.35 -43.75
CA VAL A 301 34.47 -23.60 -45.08
C VAL A 301 35.17 -24.93 -45.03
N ASP A 302 34.70 -25.91 -45.81
CA ASP A 302 35.40 -27.18 -46.03
C ASP A 302 36.13 -27.08 -47.36
N LEU A 303 37.49 -27.06 -47.32
CA LEU A 303 38.34 -27.01 -48.50
C LEU A 303 38.93 -28.39 -48.72
N ALA A 304 38.51 -29.10 -49.77
CA ALA A 304 39.15 -30.34 -50.24
C ALA A 304 40.08 -30.04 -51.38
N VAL A 305 41.31 -30.57 -51.37
CA VAL A 305 42.26 -30.61 -52.50
C VAL A 305 42.37 -32.02 -52.97
N ASP A 306 41.97 -32.28 -54.21
CA ASP A 306 42.16 -33.56 -54.89
C ASP A 306 43.39 -33.45 -55.80
N LYS A 307 44.37 -34.34 -55.61
CA LYS A 307 45.59 -34.37 -56.43
C LYS A 307 45.51 -35.56 -57.37
N LEU A 308 45.31 -35.23 -58.63
CA LEU A 308 45.29 -36.20 -59.74
C LEU A 308 46.71 -36.74 -60.02
#